data_2b3a908dc0ce365b150b6d033f604f8d
#
_entry.id   2b3a908dc0ce365b150b6d033f604f8d
#
_cell.length_a   1.000
_cell.length_b   1.000
_cell.length_c   1.000
_cell.angle_alpha   90.00
_cell.angle_beta   90.00
_cell.angle_gamma   90.00
#
_symmetry.space_group_name_H-M   'P 1'
#
loop_
_entity.id
_entity.type
_entity.pdbx_description
1 polymer ?
#
loop_
_entity_poly.entity_id
_entity_poly.type
_entity_poly.pdbx_seq_one_letter_code
_entity_poly.pdbx_strand_id
1 'polypeptide(L)'
;MQTLSNNWDLFCSKLEQFKQNKNGIVALCPSHNDKNPSLAASYTDEKILVKCQAGCTFKEIVTALGMKQSQFFAPKEKILSKKIVAIYRYEDKEGKLAFSVIRFEPKDFRPERPDGKSTLEGVTRVPYRLPQMLTAIKEGKDILLLEGEKDCDNAEKIGLVATTFPGGTGKWLDEYSKLFQEAKVICLPDNDPPGRNGMHLIASKIEKVANSVRWLELPDIPEKGDLSDWLNIEGNDLNKFQELISNAEQWNKKINKDSLVVLTLEELLNKEIPPRKNLLTPWLPRQGVCMIYSTRGLG
;
A
#
# COMPACT_ATOMS: atom_id res chain seq x y z
N MET A 1 -0.32 -22.82 -26.98
CA MET A 1 0.26 -22.46 -25.68
C MET A 1 -0.27 -23.43 -24.63
N GLN A 2 0.59 -24.12 -23.88
CA GLN A 2 0.13 -24.95 -22.75
C GLN A 2 -0.33 -23.99 -21.63
N THR A 3 -1.59 -24.06 -21.29
CA THR A 3 -2.15 -23.33 -20.16
C THR A 3 -1.78 -24.04 -18.85
N LEU A 4 -1.83 -23.37 -17.72
CA LEU A 4 -1.59 -24.01 -16.42
C LEU A 4 -2.62 -25.09 -16.12
N SER A 5 -3.86 -24.94 -16.64
CA SER A 5 -4.90 -25.98 -16.59
C SER A 5 -4.44 -27.28 -17.26
N ASN A 6 -3.85 -27.20 -18.46
CA ASN A 6 -3.31 -28.39 -19.14
C ASN A 6 -2.15 -29.04 -18.34
N ASN A 7 -1.36 -28.24 -17.61
CA ASN A 7 -0.31 -28.76 -16.76
C ASN A 7 -0.88 -29.42 -15.49
N TRP A 8 -2.00 -28.94 -14.97
CA TRP A 8 -2.73 -29.60 -13.88
C TRP A 8 -3.27 -30.96 -14.31
N ASP A 9 -3.88 -31.05 -15.48
CA ASP A 9 -4.38 -32.30 -16.04
C ASP A 9 -3.23 -33.29 -16.27
N LEU A 10 -2.11 -32.82 -16.81
CA LEU A 10 -0.89 -33.60 -16.98
C LEU A 10 -0.33 -34.08 -15.62
N PHE A 11 -0.31 -33.21 -14.61
CA PHE A 11 0.11 -33.56 -13.25
C PHE A 11 -0.80 -34.68 -12.68
N CYS A 12 -2.10 -34.50 -12.75
CA CYS A 12 -3.06 -35.50 -12.27
C CYS A 12 -2.91 -36.86 -13.02
N SER A 13 -2.68 -36.84 -14.34
CA SER A 13 -2.51 -38.05 -15.15
C SER A 13 -1.24 -38.86 -14.79
N LYS A 14 -0.27 -38.25 -14.13
CA LYS A 14 0.99 -38.92 -13.69
C LYS A 14 0.91 -39.49 -12.28
N LEU A 15 -0.19 -39.30 -11.59
CA LEU A 15 -0.43 -39.87 -10.27
C LEU A 15 -1.14 -41.21 -10.40
N GLU A 16 -0.63 -42.25 -9.74
CA GLU A 16 -1.20 -43.62 -9.82
C GLU A 16 -2.61 -43.69 -9.22
N GLN A 17 -2.86 -42.97 -8.11
CA GLN A 17 -4.14 -42.91 -7.43
C GLN A 17 -4.31 -41.57 -6.75
N PHE A 18 -5.44 -40.91 -6.95
CA PHE A 18 -5.78 -39.70 -6.22
C PHE A 18 -7.27 -39.62 -5.89
N LYS A 19 -7.59 -38.92 -4.81
CA LYS A 19 -8.96 -38.57 -4.40
C LYS A 19 -9.13 -37.07 -4.43
N GLN A 20 -10.19 -36.60 -5.06
CA GLN A 20 -10.57 -35.18 -5.00
C GLN A 20 -11.16 -34.83 -3.65
N ASN A 21 -10.84 -33.62 -3.16
CA ASN A 21 -11.46 -33.01 -2.00
C ASN A 21 -11.85 -31.54 -2.31
N LYS A 22 -12.44 -30.84 -1.35
CA LYS A 22 -12.90 -29.46 -1.56
C LYS A 22 -11.79 -28.47 -1.95
N ASN A 23 -10.52 -28.78 -1.63
CA ASN A 23 -9.38 -27.87 -1.77
C ASN A 23 -8.34 -28.36 -2.79
N GLY A 24 -8.61 -29.44 -3.53
CA GLY A 24 -7.65 -30.02 -4.47
C GLY A 24 -7.72 -31.55 -4.50
N ILE A 25 -6.55 -32.20 -4.48
CA ILE A 25 -6.45 -33.68 -4.49
C ILE A 25 -5.51 -34.16 -3.39
N VAL A 26 -5.69 -35.41 -3.01
CA VAL A 26 -4.75 -36.16 -2.16
C VAL A 26 -4.39 -37.47 -2.90
N ALA A 27 -3.10 -37.76 -3.00
CA ALA A 27 -2.54 -38.87 -3.79
C ALA A 27 -1.39 -39.59 -3.06
N LEU A 28 -0.99 -40.75 -3.59
CA LEU A 28 0.29 -41.34 -3.22
C LEU A 28 1.43 -40.48 -3.72
N CYS A 29 2.47 -40.29 -2.90
CA CYS A 29 3.61 -39.46 -3.28
C CYS A 29 4.54 -40.25 -4.23
N PRO A 30 4.87 -39.74 -5.42
CA PRO A 30 5.74 -40.46 -6.39
C PRO A 30 7.20 -40.45 -5.98
N SER A 31 7.60 -39.69 -4.95
CA SER A 31 9.02 -39.56 -4.56
C SER A 31 9.51 -40.58 -3.52
N HIS A 32 8.59 -41.35 -2.92
CA HIS A 32 8.92 -42.36 -1.95
C HIS A 32 7.93 -43.54 -2.04
N ASN A 33 8.24 -44.65 -1.44
CA ASN A 33 7.33 -45.81 -1.40
C ASN A 33 6.18 -45.53 -0.45
N ASP A 34 5.11 -44.90 -1.01
CA ASP A 34 3.94 -44.43 -0.27
C ASP A 34 2.87 -45.52 -0.24
N LYS A 35 2.43 -45.91 0.95
CA LYS A 35 1.32 -46.86 1.13
C LYS A 35 0.01 -46.19 1.49
N ASN A 36 0.08 -44.94 1.97
CA ASN A 36 -1.07 -44.14 2.32
C ASN A 36 -0.94 -42.76 1.67
N PRO A 37 -2.00 -42.20 1.04
CA PRO A 37 -1.92 -40.93 0.35
C PRO A 37 -1.36 -39.81 1.23
N SER A 38 -0.15 -39.39 0.94
CA SER A 38 0.58 -38.36 1.69
C SER A 38 0.84 -37.07 0.88
N LEU A 39 0.61 -37.12 -0.44
CA LEU A 39 0.78 -35.95 -1.30
C LEU A 39 -0.53 -35.18 -1.39
N ALA A 40 -0.54 -33.95 -0.88
CA ALA A 40 -1.63 -32.99 -1.13
C ALA A 40 -1.23 -32.06 -2.29
N ALA A 41 -2.16 -31.83 -3.22
CA ALA A 41 -1.96 -30.86 -4.29
C ALA A 41 -3.20 -30.01 -4.52
N SER A 42 -3.00 -28.75 -4.88
CA SER A 42 -4.05 -27.81 -5.25
C SER A 42 -3.64 -26.98 -6.45
N TYR A 43 -4.62 -26.46 -7.16
CA TYR A 43 -4.46 -25.65 -8.36
C TYR A 43 -5.06 -24.28 -8.13
N THR A 44 -4.33 -23.25 -8.51
CA THR A 44 -4.79 -21.85 -8.57
C THR A 44 -4.49 -21.30 -9.96
N ASP A 45 -5.00 -20.12 -10.30
CA ASP A 45 -4.72 -19.48 -11.59
C ASP A 45 -3.23 -19.18 -11.80
N GLU A 46 -2.45 -19.12 -10.72
CA GLU A 46 -1.02 -18.78 -10.77
C GLU A 46 -0.08 -19.99 -10.69
N LYS A 47 -0.47 -21.06 -9.99
CA LYS A 47 0.43 -22.17 -9.68
C LYS A 47 -0.28 -23.46 -9.25
N ILE A 48 0.43 -24.57 -9.45
CA ILE A 48 0.13 -25.86 -8.84
C ILE A 48 0.96 -25.99 -7.56
N LEU A 49 0.28 -26.08 -6.43
CA LEU A 49 0.89 -26.30 -5.12
C LEU A 49 0.92 -27.79 -4.81
N VAL A 50 2.06 -28.30 -4.36
CA VAL A 50 2.20 -29.69 -3.91
C VAL A 50 2.91 -29.73 -2.57
N LYS A 51 2.45 -30.59 -1.67
CA LYS A 51 3.04 -30.82 -0.36
C LYS A 51 2.94 -32.29 0.02
N CYS A 52 4.08 -32.94 0.23
CA CYS A 52 4.14 -34.28 0.81
C CYS A 52 4.18 -34.18 2.33
N GLN A 53 3.29 -34.90 3.02
CA GLN A 53 3.26 -34.95 4.49
C GLN A 53 4.41 -35.76 5.08
N ALA A 54 5.03 -36.66 4.28
CA ALA A 54 6.23 -37.42 4.67
C ALA A 54 7.53 -36.62 4.50
N GLY A 55 7.46 -35.36 4.03
CA GLY A 55 8.62 -34.45 3.99
C GLY A 55 9.36 -34.38 2.67
N CYS A 56 8.92 -35.05 1.60
CA CYS A 56 9.56 -34.91 0.28
C CYS A 56 9.54 -33.48 -0.20
N THR A 57 10.65 -33.01 -0.74
CA THR A 57 10.79 -31.65 -1.28
C THR A 57 10.05 -31.50 -2.62
N PHE A 58 9.71 -30.28 -2.98
CA PHE A 58 9.11 -29.95 -4.28
C PHE A 58 9.95 -30.49 -5.44
N LYS A 59 11.27 -30.36 -5.37
CA LYS A 59 12.20 -30.82 -6.42
C LYS A 59 12.15 -32.34 -6.61
N GLU A 60 12.11 -33.09 -5.53
CA GLU A 60 12.01 -34.56 -5.57
C GLU A 60 10.69 -35.01 -6.21
N ILE A 61 9.56 -34.39 -5.81
CA ILE A 61 8.24 -34.72 -6.35
C ILE A 61 8.19 -34.44 -7.85
N VAL A 62 8.65 -33.26 -8.28
CA VAL A 62 8.67 -32.87 -9.70
C VAL A 62 9.57 -33.80 -10.53
N THR A 63 10.73 -34.19 -9.98
CA THR A 63 11.65 -35.10 -10.64
C THR A 63 11.04 -36.51 -10.79
N ALA A 64 10.40 -37.01 -9.75
CA ALA A 64 9.74 -38.33 -9.77
C ALA A 64 8.58 -38.36 -10.77
N LEU A 65 7.87 -37.26 -10.96
CA LEU A 65 6.80 -37.11 -11.98
C LEU A 65 7.35 -36.96 -13.41
N GLY A 66 8.66 -36.75 -13.59
CA GLY A 66 9.26 -36.44 -14.89
C GLY A 66 8.71 -35.13 -15.49
N MET A 67 8.42 -34.16 -14.63
CA MET A 67 7.91 -32.84 -15.03
C MET A 67 9.02 -31.77 -14.84
N LYS A 68 8.86 -30.63 -15.51
CA LYS A 68 9.72 -29.45 -15.29
C LYS A 68 9.11 -28.56 -14.20
N GLN A 69 9.92 -28.00 -13.34
CA GLN A 69 9.44 -27.06 -12.30
C GLN A 69 8.61 -25.90 -12.90
N SER A 70 8.99 -25.41 -14.09
CA SER A 70 8.26 -24.35 -14.78
C SER A 70 6.82 -24.69 -15.14
N GLN A 71 6.46 -25.98 -15.24
CA GLN A 71 5.10 -26.42 -15.53
C GLN A 71 4.14 -26.29 -14.33
N PHE A 72 4.69 -26.08 -13.14
CA PHE A 72 3.91 -25.86 -11.91
C PHE A 72 3.52 -24.40 -11.68
N PHE A 73 3.95 -23.52 -12.57
CA PHE A 73 3.64 -22.09 -12.50
C PHE A 73 2.92 -21.66 -13.77
N ALA A 74 1.99 -20.71 -13.65
CA ALA A 74 1.46 -20.05 -14.82
C ALA A 74 2.62 -19.55 -15.70
N PRO A 75 2.55 -19.67 -17.02
CA PRO A 75 3.50 -19.02 -17.87
C PRO A 75 3.54 -17.57 -17.41
N LYS A 76 4.70 -17.09 -16.95
CA LYS A 76 4.85 -15.65 -16.81
C LYS A 76 4.47 -15.10 -18.17
N GLU A 77 3.31 -14.45 -18.27
CA GLU A 77 3.01 -13.67 -19.46
C GLU A 77 4.30 -12.96 -19.78
N LYS A 78 4.76 -13.09 -21.02
CA LYS A 78 5.89 -12.31 -21.52
C LYS A 78 5.60 -10.92 -21.03
N ILE A 79 6.35 -10.45 -20.03
CA ILE A 79 6.17 -9.12 -19.47
C ILE A 79 6.21 -8.23 -20.69
N LEU A 80 5.03 -7.81 -21.15
CA LEU A 80 4.90 -6.76 -22.15
C LEU A 80 5.90 -5.73 -21.66
N SER A 81 6.91 -5.46 -22.45
CA SER A 81 8.03 -4.62 -22.06
C SER A 81 7.42 -3.38 -21.41
N LYS A 82 7.52 -3.29 -20.08
CA LYS A 82 6.87 -2.22 -19.33
C LYS A 82 7.32 -0.91 -19.95
N LYS A 83 6.39 -0.16 -20.49
CA LYS A 83 6.69 1.12 -21.12
C LYS A 83 6.99 2.13 -20.02
N ILE A 84 8.12 2.80 -20.10
CA ILE A 84 8.40 3.95 -19.22
C ILE A 84 7.44 5.08 -19.63
N VAL A 85 6.67 5.58 -18.66
CA VAL A 85 5.73 6.68 -18.89
C VAL A 85 6.16 7.97 -18.20
N ALA A 86 6.98 7.88 -17.14
CA ALA A 86 7.59 9.05 -16.50
C ALA A 86 8.88 8.65 -15.76
N ILE A 87 9.77 9.62 -15.57
CA ILE A 87 10.96 9.51 -14.73
C ILE A 87 10.96 10.72 -13.81
N TYR A 88 10.79 10.46 -12.51
CA TYR A 88 10.78 11.48 -11.47
C TYR A 88 12.16 11.57 -10.83
N ARG A 89 12.81 12.72 -10.97
CA ARG A 89 14.16 12.97 -10.48
C ARG A 89 14.10 13.55 -9.08
N TYR A 90 14.70 12.86 -8.13
CA TYR A 90 14.85 13.33 -6.76
C TYR A 90 16.24 13.93 -6.60
N GLU A 91 16.28 15.19 -6.24
CA GLU A 91 17.51 15.98 -6.14
C GLU A 91 17.76 16.38 -4.69
N ASP A 92 19.03 16.43 -4.29
CA ASP A 92 19.42 16.93 -3.00
C ASP A 92 19.25 18.47 -2.90
N LYS A 93 19.59 19.04 -1.77
CA LYS A 93 19.43 20.48 -1.53
C LYS A 93 20.32 21.36 -2.43
N GLU A 94 21.35 20.80 -3.01
CA GLU A 94 22.24 21.42 -3.98
C GLU A 94 21.78 21.23 -5.43
N GLY A 95 20.69 20.51 -5.69
CA GLY A 95 20.16 20.21 -7.02
C GLY A 95 20.86 19.03 -7.72
N LYS A 96 21.69 18.27 -7.02
CA LYS A 96 22.33 17.07 -7.55
C LYS A 96 21.37 15.90 -7.48
N LEU A 97 21.36 15.07 -8.52
CA LEU A 97 20.53 13.86 -8.57
C LEU A 97 20.91 12.89 -7.47
N ALA A 98 19.98 12.65 -6.54
CA ALA A 98 20.11 11.64 -5.48
C ALA A 98 19.65 10.26 -6.00
N PHE A 99 18.49 10.19 -6.64
CA PHE A 99 17.91 9.00 -7.29
C PHE A 99 16.76 9.41 -8.21
N SER A 100 16.27 8.46 -9.00
CA SER A 100 15.05 8.62 -9.78
C SER A 100 14.01 7.58 -9.37
N VAL A 101 12.74 7.88 -9.60
CA VAL A 101 11.65 6.90 -9.57
C VAL A 101 11.09 6.80 -10.99
N ILE A 102 11.16 5.60 -11.56
CA ILE A 102 10.69 5.33 -12.93
C ILE A 102 9.28 4.74 -12.82
N ARG A 103 8.32 5.40 -13.44
CA ARG A 103 6.95 4.94 -13.58
C ARG A 103 6.76 4.18 -14.88
N PHE A 104 6.14 3.03 -14.80
CA PHE A 104 5.85 2.16 -15.92
C PHE A 104 4.35 1.99 -16.16
N GLU A 105 4.03 1.53 -17.36
CA GLU A 105 2.72 0.99 -17.71
C GLU A 105 2.86 -0.48 -18.16
N PRO A 106 2.07 -1.44 -17.62
CA PRO A 106 1.10 -1.30 -16.51
C PRO A 106 1.73 -0.73 -15.23
N LYS A 107 0.92 -0.06 -14.39
CA LYS A 107 1.35 0.71 -13.21
C LYS A 107 2.34 -0.07 -12.35
N ASP A 108 3.57 0.41 -12.36
CA ASP A 108 4.67 -0.07 -11.53
C ASP A 108 5.64 1.08 -11.31
N PHE A 109 6.34 1.08 -10.18
CA PHE A 109 7.33 2.09 -9.84
C PHE A 109 8.63 1.42 -9.44
N ARG A 110 9.74 1.86 -10.02
CA ARG A 110 11.06 1.36 -9.68
C ARG A 110 12.01 2.50 -9.38
N PRO A 111 12.65 2.47 -8.22
CA PRO A 111 13.72 3.41 -7.95
C PRO A 111 14.94 3.06 -8.78
N GLU A 112 15.70 4.09 -9.16
CA GLU A 112 16.97 3.93 -9.84
C GLU A 112 17.98 4.93 -9.27
N ARG A 113 19.14 4.43 -8.88
CA ARG A 113 20.26 5.24 -8.43
C ARG A 113 21.03 5.80 -9.61
N PRO A 114 21.86 6.86 -9.39
CA PRO A 114 22.74 7.40 -10.46
C PRO A 114 23.71 6.37 -11.05
N ASP A 115 24.01 5.29 -10.30
CA ASP A 115 24.85 4.18 -10.78
C ASP A 115 24.05 3.08 -11.52
N GLY A 116 22.77 3.31 -11.81
CA GLY A 116 21.88 2.39 -12.54
C GLY A 116 21.29 1.25 -11.72
N LYS A 117 21.57 1.16 -10.42
CA LYS A 117 21.01 0.11 -9.57
C LYS A 117 19.57 0.42 -9.16
N SER A 118 18.68 -0.56 -9.28
CA SER A 118 17.25 -0.45 -8.92
C SER A 118 17.01 -0.67 -7.42
N THR A 119 17.66 0.12 -6.57
CA THR A 119 17.52 0.08 -5.11
C THR A 119 17.78 1.44 -4.51
N LEU A 120 17.18 1.74 -3.35
CA LEU A 120 17.50 2.92 -2.54
C LEU A 120 18.38 2.60 -1.32
N GLU A 121 18.96 1.42 -1.26
CA GLU A 121 19.90 1.04 -0.20
C GLU A 121 21.14 1.94 -0.24
N GLY A 122 21.49 2.54 0.89
CA GLY A 122 22.62 3.47 0.99
C GLY A 122 22.41 4.82 0.32
N VAL A 123 21.21 5.15 -0.14
CA VAL A 123 20.87 6.47 -0.70
C VAL A 123 20.12 7.30 0.34
N THR A 124 20.55 8.54 0.54
CA THR A 124 19.78 9.52 1.32
C THR A 124 18.49 9.83 0.59
N ARG A 125 17.36 9.44 1.18
CA ARG A 125 16.04 9.72 0.61
C ARG A 125 15.67 11.17 0.90
N VAL A 126 15.23 11.86 -0.13
CA VAL A 126 14.82 13.26 -0.07
C VAL A 126 13.40 13.42 -0.58
N PRO A 127 12.69 14.51 -0.25
CA PRO A 127 11.42 14.85 -0.88
C PRO A 127 11.57 15.09 -2.39
N TYR A 128 10.53 14.85 -3.14
CA TYR A 128 10.47 15.24 -4.54
C TYR A 128 10.52 16.77 -4.66
N ARG A 129 11.36 17.30 -5.56
CA ARG A 129 11.53 18.75 -5.80
C ARG A 129 12.03 19.50 -4.54
N LEU A 130 12.93 18.89 -3.79
CA LEU A 130 13.48 19.47 -2.57
C LEU A 130 14.07 20.89 -2.76
N PRO A 131 14.87 21.21 -3.81
CA PRO A 131 15.40 22.56 -3.99
C PRO A 131 14.29 23.62 -4.13
N GLN A 132 13.23 23.33 -4.89
CA GLN A 132 12.09 24.21 -5.10
C GLN A 132 11.31 24.39 -3.78
N MET A 133 11.09 23.31 -3.04
CA MET A 133 10.48 23.36 -1.72
C MET A 133 11.25 24.25 -0.76
N LEU A 134 12.58 24.08 -0.66
CA LEU A 134 13.42 24.89 0.22
C LEU A 134 13.45 26.38 -0.18
N THR A 135 13.37 26.66 -1.47
CA THR A 135 13.26 28.04 -1.99
C THR A 135 11.93 28.66 -1.56
N ALA A 136 10.82 27.91 -1.72
CA ALA A 136 9.50 28.38 -1.31
C ALA A 136 9.40 28.63 0.19
N ILE A 137 10.06 27.83 1.04
CA ILE A 137 10.15 28.05 2.48
C ILE A 137 10.81 29.40 2.77
N LYS A 138 11.96 29.66 2.14
CA LYS A 138 12.69 30.94 2.32
C LYS A 138 11.89 32.16 1.87
N GLU A 139 11.08 31.98 0.84
CA GLU A 139 10.20 33.02 0.30
C GLU A 139 8.87 33.14 1.04
N GLY A 140 8.63 32.27 2.03
CA GLY A 140 7.39 32.25 2.81
C GLY A 140 6.14 31.85 2.00
N LYS A 141 6.34 31.13 0.88
CA LYS A 141 5.27 30.62 0.03
C LYS A 141 4.63 29.37 0.61
N ASP A 142 3.40 29.11 0.21
CA ASP A 142 2.70 27.87 0.51
C ASP A 142 3.32 26.70 -0.28
N ILE A 143 3.36 25.54 0.35
CA ILE A 143 3.85 24.29 -0.24
C ILE A 143 2.72 23.26 -0.16
N LEU A 144 2.32 22.72 -1.29
CA LEU A 144 1.39 21.60 -1.35
C LEU A 144 2.13 20.31 -1.02
N LEU A 145 1.63 19.56 -0.07
CA LEU A 145 2.06 18.20 0.21
C LEU A 145 1.05 17.23 -0.39
N LEU A 146 1.48 16.51 -1.43
CA LEU A 146 0.68 15.62 -2.27
C LEU A 146 1.14 14.16 -2.09
N GLU A 147 0.36 13.21 -2.62
CA GLU A 147 0.72 11.78 -2.51
C GLU A 147 1.62 11.30 -3.65
N GLY A 148 1.51 11.88 -4.84
CA GLY A 148 2.19 11.42 -6.03
C GLY A 148 3.02 12.48 -6.76
N GLU A 149 4.09 12.03 -7.42
CA GLU A 149 4.98 12.90 -8.21
C GLU A 149 4.26 13.52 -9.41
N LYS A 150 3.33 12.77 -10.04
CA LYS A 150 2.50 13.26 -11.16
C LYS A 150 1.73 14.51 -10.76
N ASP A 151 1.17 14.50 -9.56
CA ASP A 151 0.38 15.62 -9.06
C ASP A 151 1.25 16.83 -8.70
N CYS A 152 2.46 16.58 -8.19
CA CYS A 152 3.46 17.63 -8.00
C CYS A 152 3.85 18.29 -9.34
N ASP A 153 4.03 17.51 -10.40
CA ASP A 153 4.36 18.05 -11.74
C ASP A 153 3.18 18.83 -12.33
N ASN A 154 1.95 18.39 -12.08
CA ASN A 154 0.76 19.11 -12.53
C ASN A 154 0.53 20.40 -11.72
N ALA A 155 0.81 20.40 -10.42
CA ALA A 155 0.81 21.61 -9.59
C ALA A 155 1.81 22.65 -10.09
N GLU A 156 3.04 22.22 -10.48
CA GLU A 156 4.05 23.11 -11.04
C GLU A 156 3.60 23.76 -12.34
N LYS A 157 2.97 23.00 -13.24
CA LYS A 157 2.48 23.54 -14.54
C LYS A 157 1.53 24.73 -14.36
N ILE A 158 0.84 24.79 -13.23
CA ILE A 158 -0.06 25.91 -12.88
C ILE A 158 0.61 26.89 -11.90
N GLY A 159 1.92 26.81 -11.70
CA GLY A 159 2.70 27.77 -10.91
C GLY A 159 2.70 27.57 -9.41
N LEU A 160 2.28 26.40 -8.92
CA LEU A 160 2.27 26.07 -7.49
C LEU A 160 3.53 25.27 -7.11
N VAL A 161 3.96 25.41 -5.86
CA VAL A 161 5.03 24.61 -5.31
C VAL A 161 4.46 23.39 -4.62
N ALA A 162 4.89 22.22 -5.04
CA ALA A 162 4.42 20.96 -4.49
C ALA A 162 5.57 19.98 -4.24
N THR A 163 5.37 19.11 -3.27
CA THR A 163 6.31 18.04 -2.91
C THR A 163 5.55 16.77 -2.54
N THR A 164 6.26 15.65 -2.63
CA THR A 164 5.84 14.33 -2.16
C THR A 164 7.06 13.52 -1.72
N PHE A 165 6.85 12.30 -1.27
CA PHE A 165 7.91 11.40 -0.81
C PHE A 165 7.94 10.11 -1.61
N PRO A 166 9.12 9.50 -1.78
CA PRO A 166 9.23 8.26 -2.54
C PRO A 166 8.46 7.14 -1.87
N GLY A 167 7.48 6.60 -2.58
CA GLY A 167 6.61 5.51 -2.09
C GLY A 167 5.36 5.97 -1.34
N GLY A 168 5.00 7.26 -1.43
CA GLY A 168 3.75 7.82 -0.90
C GLY A 168 3.71 7.93 0.63
N THR A 169 2.54 8.27 1.15
CA THR A 169 2.32 8.57 2.57
C THR A 169 2.71 7.45 3.53
N GLY A 170 2.60 6.18 3.11
CA GLY A 170 2.95 5.00 3.92
C GLY A 170 4.46 4.76 4.11
N LYS A 171 5.33 5.54 3.45
CA LYS A 171 6.80 5.42 3.52
C LYS A 171 7.48 6.64 4.13
N TRP A 172 6.74 7.43 4.89
CA TRP A 172 7.29 8.58 5.59
C TRP A 172 8.41 8.20 6.55
N LEU A 173 9.51 8.97 6.49
CA LEU A 173 10.61 8.90 7.46
C LEU A 173 10.55 10.10 8.39
N ASP A 174 10.78 9.90 9.68
CA ASP A 174 10.68 10.99 10.67
C ASP A 174 11.69 12.12 10.42
N GLU A 175 12.82 11.82 9.81
CA GLU A 175 13.82 12.79 9.40
C GLU A 175 13.30 13.82 8.40
N TYR A 176 12.30 13.47 7.57
CA TYR A 176 11.68 14.40 6.61
C TYR A 176 11.00 15.58 7.31
N SER A 177 10.48 15.39 8.51
CA SER A 177 9.81 16.46 9.26
C SER A 177 10.69 17.68 9.44
N LYS A 178 12.00 17.50 9.63
CA LYS A 178 12.97 18.59 9.81
C LYS A 178 13.09 19.51 8.59
N LEU A 179 12.80 18.99 7.39
CA LEU A 179 12.86 19.76 6.14
C LEU A 179 11.70 20.76 6.01
N PHE A 180 10.66 20.62 6.84
CA PHE A 180 9.50 21.52 6.86
C PHE A 180 9.60 22.61 7.93
N GLN A 181 10.77 22.76 8.53
CA GLN A 181 10.96 23.85 9.50
C GLN A 181 10.60 25.19 8.86
N GLU A 182 9.74 25.97 9.55
CA GLU A 182 9.21 27.27 9.09
C GLU A 182 8.36 27.23 7.81
N ALA A 183 8.05 26.04 7.28
CA ALA A 183 7.22 25.90 6.09
C ALA A 183 5.74 26.25 6.36
N LYS A 184 5.08 26.80 5.35
CA LYS A 184 3.62 26.89 5.27
C LYS A 184 3.12 25.74 4.41
N VAL A 185 2.55 24.71 5.02
CA VAL A 185 2.18 23.47 4.33
C VAL A 185 0.69 23.35 4.17
N ILE A 186 0.25 22.94 3.00
CA ILE A 186 -1.13 22.54 2.71
C ILE A 186 -1.13 21.06 2.39
N CYS A 187 -1.66 20.27 3.31
CA CYS A 187 -1.85 18.84 3.11
C CYS A 187 -3.08 18.61 2.23
N LEU A 188 -2.87 17.94 1.11
CA LEU A 188 -3.90 17.61 0.14
C LEU A 188 -3.86 16.11 -0.13
N PRO A 189 -4.68 15.30 0.56
CA PRO A 189 -4.74 13.85 0.38
C PRO A 189 -5.50 13.49 -0.90
N ASP A 190 -5.24 12.28 -1.41
CA ASP A 190 -6.12 11.63 -2.37
C ASP A 190 -7.50 11.36 -1.73
N ASN A 191 -8.55 11.33 -2.54
CA ASN A 191 -9.92 11.16 -2.07
C ASN A 191 -10.23 9.71 -1.69
N ASP A 192 -9.43 9.13 -0.79
CA ASP A 192 -9.67 7.80 -0.23
C ASP A 192 -9.26 7.71 1.25
N PRO A 193 -9.79 6.73 2.00
CA PRO A 193 -9.46 6.60 3.43
C PRO A 193 -7.97 6.34 3.70
N PRO A 194 -7.22 5.52 2.94
CA PRO A 194 -5.79 5.34 3.13
C PRO A 194 -5.00 6.64 2.96
N GLY A 195 -5.28 7.41 1.91
CA GLY A 195 -4.66 8.70 1.63
C GLY A 195 -4.88 9.70 2.75
N ARG A 196 -6.14 9.90 3.16
CA ARG A 196 -6.47 10.78 4.30
C ARG A 196 -5.76 10.37 5.58
N ASN A 197 -5.80 9.08 5.94
CA ASN A 197 -5.16 8.57 7.15
C ASN A 197 -3.65 8.76 7.12
N GLY A 198 -3.01 8.44 5.98
CA GLY A 198 -1.58 8.64 5.78
C GLY A 198 -1.18 10.11 5.89
N MET A 199 -1.93 10.99 5.23
CA MET A 199 -1.68 12.44 5.25
C MET A 199 -1.91 13.04 6.65
N HIS A 200 -2.92 12.59 7.41
CA HIS A 200 -3.11 12.99 8.81
C HIS A 200 -1.92 12.61 9.69
N LEU A 201 -1.35 11.41 9.48
CA LEU A 201 -0.17 10.99 10.22
C LEU A 201 1.02 11.90 9.93
N ILE A 202 1.23 12.26 8.66
CA ILE A 202 2.30 13.17 8.24
C ILE A 202 2.07 14.57 8.81
N ALA A 203 0.86 15.11 8.67
CA ALA A 203 0.48 16.41 9.22
C ALA A 203 0.80 16.51 10.72
N SER A 204 0.50 15.46 11.50
CA SER A 204 0.80 15.41 12.94
C SER A 204 2.29 15.45 13.28
N LYS A 205 3.15 15.08 12.34
CA LYS A 205 4.62 15.11 12.52
C LYS A 205 5.20 16.46 12.12
N ILE A 206 4.73 17.03 11.02
CA ILE A 206 5.23 18.30 10.50
C ILE A 206 4.66 19.51 11.26
N GLU A 207 3.48 19.42 11.87
CA GLU A 207 2.88 20.47 12.71
C GLU A 207 3.83 20.96 13.80
N LYS A 208 4.69 20.07 14.29
CA LYS A 208 5.64 20.38 15.38
C LYS A 208 6.78 21.31 14.96
N VAL A 209 7.04 21.45 13.67
CA VAL A 209 8.20 22.17 13.11
C VAL A 209 7.81 23.20 12.06
N ALA A 210 6.70 23.01 11.38
CA ALA A 210 6.19 23.92 10.36
C ALA A 210 5.61 25.20 10.99
N ASN A 211 5.65 26.30 10.26
CA ASN A 211 5.00 27.56 10.65
C ASN A 211 3.47 27.41 10.66
N SER A 212 2.93 26.73 9.65
CA SER A 212 1.49 26.39 9.58
C SER A 212 1.27 25.12 8.81
N VAL A 213 0.26 24.36 9.21
CA VAL A 213 -0.23 23.19 8.48
C VAL A 213 -1.72 23.38 8.25
N ARG A 214 -2.12 23.43 6.99
CA ARG A 214 -3.51 23.53 6.57
C ARG A 214 -3.95 22.26 5.87
N TRP A 215 -5.25 22.01 5.86
CA TRP A 215 -5.86 20.85 5.25
C TRP A 215 -6.78 21.28 4.13
N LEU A 216 -6.63 20.65 2.97
CA LEU A 216 -7.46 20.91 1.81
C LEU A 216 -7.96 19.60 1.23
N GLU A 217 -9.27 19.44 1.13
CA GLU A 217 -9.90 18.38 0.35
C GLU A 217 -10.49 18.97 -0.91
N LEU A 218 -10.22 18.36 -2.05
CA LEU A 218 -10.73 18.85 -3.33
C LEU A 218 -12.21 18.49 -3.49
N PRO A 219 -13.05 19.44 -3.86
CA PRO A 219 -14.45 19.16 -4.15
C PRO A 219 -14.60 18.44 -5.50
N ASP A 220 -15.70 17.74 -5.66
CA ASP A 220 -16.21 17.19 -6.94
C ASP A 220 -15.28 16.16 -7.63
N ILE A 221 -14.30 15.59 -6.90
CA ILE A 221 -13.46 14.51 -7.43
C ILE A 221 -14.05 13.13 -7.08
N PRO A 222 -13.86 12.13 -7.95
CA PRO A 222 -14.33 10.76 -7.69
C PRO A 222 -13.61 10.14 -6.49
N GLU A 223 -14.12 9.01 -6.00
CA GLU A 223 -13.39 8.17 -5.05
C GLU A 223 -12.02 7.80 -5.65
N LYS A 224 -10.96 7.91 -4.85
CA LYS A 224 -9.54 7.77 -5.24
C LYS A 224 -9.05 8.83 -6.23
N GLY A 225 -9.79 9.90 -6.43
CA GLY A 225 -9.36 11.03 -7.25
C GLY A 225 -8.22 11.81 -6.59
N ASP A 226 -7.38 12.39 -7.44
CA ASP A 226 -6.20 13.16 -7.08
C ASP A 226 -6.28 14.61 -7.62
N LEU A 227 -5.24 15.41 -7.42
CA LEU A 227 -5.16 16.77 -7.96
C LEU A 227 -5.25 16.78 -9.50
N SER A 228 -4.67 15.80 -10.16
CA SER A 228 -4.74 15.71 -11.62
C SER A 228 -6.16 15.49 -12.12
N ASP A 229 -6.96 14.72 -11.39
CA ASP A 229 -8.37 14.50 -11.72
C ASP A 229 -9.15 15.81 -11.56
N TRP A 230 -8.91 16.55 -10.47
CA TRP A 230 -9.52 17.85 -10.26
C TRP A 230 -9.18 18.86 -11.36
N LEU A 231 -7.93 18.92 -11.79
CA LEU A 231 -7.47 19.79 -12.87
C LEU A 231 -8.06 19.43 -14.25
N ASN A 232 -8.50 18.19 -14.43
CA ASN A 232 -9.15 17.74 -15.66
C ASN A 232 -10.66 18.08 -15.72
N ILE A 233 -11.26 18.55 -14.63
CA ILE A 233 -12.64 18.98 -14.61
C ILE A 233 -12.76 20.35 -15.31
N GLU A 234 -13.65 20.45 -16.28
CA GLU A 234 -13.90 21.69 -17.00
C GLU A 234 -14.26 22.85 -16.06
N GLY A 235 -13.58 23.98 -16.24
CA GLY A 235 -13.76 25.18 -15.41
C GLY A 235 -12.93 25.17 -14.12
N ASN A 236 -12.12 24.18 -13.87
CA ASN A 236 -11.14 24.21 -12.79
C ASN A 236 -9.80 24.75 -13.31
N ASP A 237 -9.36 25.84 -12.71
CA ASP A 237 -8.14 26.56 -13.06
C ASP A 237 -7.35 27.01 -11.82
N LEU A 238 -6.23 27.70 -12.04
CA LEU A 238 -5.40 28.25 -10.96
C LEU A 238 -6.19 29.21 -10.04
N ASN A 239 -7.08 30.04 -10.58
CA ASN A 239 -7.80 31.02 -9.76
C ASN A 239 -8.73 30.32 -8.78
N LYS A 240 -9.48 29.33 -9.27
CA LYS A 240 -10.36 28.52 -8.44
C LYS A 240 -9.56 27.71 -7.40
N PHE A 241 -8.38 27.20 -7.79
CA PHE A 241 -7.50 26.52 -6.85
C PHE A 241 -6.95 27.47 -5.76
N GLN A 242 -6.61 28.71 -6.11
CA GLN A 242 -6.17 29.72 -5.14
C GLN A 242 -7.27 30.08 -4.15
N GLU A 243 -8.54 30.12 -4.59
CA GLU A 243 -9.69 30.28 -3.68
C GLU A 243 -9.78 29.11 -2.70
N LEU A 244 -9.61 27.87 -3.15
CA LEU A 244 -9.58 26.70 -2.29
C LEU A 244 -8.43 26.78 -1.28
N ILE A 245 -7.23 27.15 -1.71
CA ILE A 245 -6.07 27.37 -0.84
C ILE A 245 -6.37 28.43 0.23
N SER A 246 -7.00 29.53 -0.17
CA SER A 246 -7.31 30.64 0.75
C SER A 246 -8.32 30.23 1.82
N ASN A 247 -9.20 29.30 1.49
CA ASN A 247 -10.21 28.74 2.38
C ASN A 247 -9.77 27.46 3.11
N ALA A 248 -8.54 26.98 2.85
CA ALA A 248 -8.01 25.77 3.48
C ALA A 248 -7.97 25.91 5.01
N GLU A 249 -8.60 24.99 5.71
CA GLU A 249 -8.71 25.03 7.17
C GLU A 249 -7.36 24.74 7.84
N GLN A 250 -7.10 25.41 8.98
CA GLN A 250 -5.98 25.05 9.82
C GLN A 250 -6.13 23.58 10.22
N TRP A 251 -5.10 22.78 9.93
CA TRP A 251 -5.11 21.39 10.37
C TRP A 251 -5.06 21.34 11.89
N ASN A 252 -6.08 20.75 12.46
CA ASN A 252 -6.11 20.45 13.88
C ASN A 252 -6.11 18.92 14.02
N LYS A 253 -5.30 18.41 14.90
CA LYS A 253 -5.35 17.00 15.25
C LYS A 253 -6.77 16.67 15.75
N LYS A 254 -7.69 16.37 14.82
CA LYS A 254 -8.97 15.78 15.20
C LYS A 254 -8.59 14.47 15.88
N ILE A 255 -8.80 14.41 17.19
CA ILE A 255 -8.75 13.14 17.91
C ILE A 255 -9.84 12.30 17.25
N ASN A 256 -9.42 11.41 16.34
CA ASN A 256 -10.34 10.48 15.72
C ASN A 256 -10.96 9.71 16.89
N LYS A 257 -12.27 9.78 17.08
CA LYS A 257 -12.94 9.07 18.19
C LYS A 257 -12.68 7.56 18.15
N ASP A 258 -12.17 7.06 17.03
CA ASP A 258 -11.75 5.69 16.81
C ASP A 258 -10.23 5.46 17.02
N SER A 259 -9.45 6.50 17.31
CA SER A 259 -8.04 6.35 17.67
C SER A 259 -7.91 5.81 19.12
N LEU A 260 -6.88 5.02 19.33
CA LEU A 260 -6.55 4.53 20.67
C LEU A 260 -6.35 5.74 21.60
N VAL A 261 -7.32 6.00 22.46
CA VAL A 261 -7.25 7.07 23.47
C VAL A 261 -6.42 6.53 24.63
N VAL A 262 -5.18 6.99 24.72
CA VAL A 262 -4.33 6.71 25.88
C VAL A 262 -4.78 7.67 27.00
N LEU A 263 -5.38 7.15 28.02
CA LEU A 263 -5.79 7.88 29.21
C LEU A 263 -4.75 7.66 30.31
N THR A 264 -4.49 8.68 31.10
CA THR A 264 -3.83 8.49 32.39
C THR A 264 -4.72 7.67 33.32
N LEU A 265 -4.14 7.09 34.38
CA LEU A 265 -4.92 6.34 35.37
C LEU A 265 -6.01 7.22 36.03
N GLU A 266 -5.70 8.48 36.29
CA GLU A 266 -6.63 9.45 36.88
C GLU A 266 -7.80 9.75 35.93
N GLU A 267 -7.52 9.99 34.66
CA GLU A 267 -8.56 10.20 33.63
C GLU A 267 -9.43 8.96 33.41
N LEU A 268 -8.84 7.74 33.49
CA LEU A 268 -9.57 6.49 33.37
C LEU A 268 -10.52 6.27 34.58
N LEU A 269 -10.06 6.56 35.79
CA LEU A 269 -10.85 6.41 37.02
C LEU A 269 -12.01 7.41 37.09
N ASN A 270 -11.84 8.59 36.51
CA ASN A 270 -12.86 9.65 36.48
C ASN A 270 -13.80 9.55 35.25
N LYS A 271 -13.54 8.61 34.32
CA LYS A 271 -14.31 8.48 33.10
C LYS A 271 -15.59 7.68 33.35
N GLU A 272 -16.74 8.29 33.10
CA GLU A 272 -18.01 7.56 33.04
C GLU A 272 -18.00 6.59 31.85
N ILE A 273 -17.91 5.29 32.14
CA ILE A 273 -17.97 4.23 31.14
C ILE A 273 -19.43 3.78 31.03
N PRO A 274 -20.13 4.05 29.92
CA PRO A 274 -21.52 3.61 29.76
C PRO A 274 -21.59 2.08 29.76
N PRO A 275 -22.66 1.50 30.37
CA PRO A 275 -22.83 0.06 30.43
C PRO A 275 -22.89 -0.53 29.00
N ARG A 276 -22.24 -1.66 28.80
CA ARG A 276 -22.25 -2.36 27.50
C ARG A 276 -23.67 -2.80 27.15
N LYS A 277 -24.12 -2.43 25.97
CA LYS A 277 -25.38 -2.96 25.43
C LYS A 277 -25.19 -4.42 25.04
N ASN A 278 -26.08 -5.29 25.46
CA ASN A 278 -26.08 -6.69 25.08
C ASN A 278 -26.90 -6.92 23.81
N LEU A 279 -26.41 -7.84 22.95
CA LEU A 279 -27.18 -8.37 21.81
C LEU A 279 -28.16 -9.47 22.32
N LEU A 280 -27.70 -10.28 23.27
CA LEU A 280 -28.51 -11.25 23.99
C LEU A 280 -28.20 -11.09 25.48
N THR A 281 -29.17 -10.59 26.23
CA THR A 281 -29.04 -10.44 27.68
C THR A 281 -29.12 -11.81 28.35
N PRO A 282 -28.25 -12.09 29.35
CA PRO A 282 -27.21 -11.22 29.90
C PRO A 282 -25.79 -11.44 29.35
N TRP A 283 -25.57 -12.34 28.43
CA TRP A 283 -24.26 -12.95 28.18
C TRP A 283 -23.61 -12.68 26.79
N LEU A 284 -24.30 -12.03 25.88
CA LEU A 284 -23.67 -11.63 24.61
C LEU A 284 -23.62 -10.11 24.46
N PRO A 285 -22.53 -9.45 24.85
CA PRO A 285 -22.41 -8.00 24.68
C PRO A 285 -22.22 -7.64 23.20
N ARG A 286 -22.69 -6.47 22.80
CA ARG A 286 -22.42 -5.90 21.47
C ARG A 286 -20.91 -5.72 21.32
N GLN A 287 -20.35 -6.21 20.21
CA GLN A 287 -18.90 -6.25 19.95
C GLN A 287 -18.10 -7.20 20.87
N GLY A 288 -18.75 -8.16 21.49
CA GLY A 288 -18.11 -9.22 22.26
C GLY A 288 -17.95 -10.50 21.44
N VAL A 289 -16.96 -11.32 21.79
CA VAL A 289 -16.81 -12.68 21.28
C VAL A 289 -17.41 -13.63 22.33
N CYS A 290 -18.31 -14.51 21.90
CA CYS A 290 -18.90 -15.54 22.75
C CYS A 290 -18.62 -16.91 22.13
N MET A 291 -18.15 -17.85 22.96
CA MET A 291 -17.96 -19.24 22.56
C MET A 291 -18.93 -20.12 23.37
N ILE A 292 -19.82 -20.81 22.67
CA ILE A 292 -20.79 -21.71 23.29
C ILE A 292 -20.28 -23.13 23.13
N TYR A 293 -20.20 -23.85 24.26
CA TYR A 293 -19.84 -25.28 24.28
C TYR A 293 -21.06 -26.12 24.65
N SER A 294 -21.22 -27.24 24.00
CA SER A 294 -22.11 -28.29 24.46
C SER A 294 -21.40 -29.64 24.43
N THR A 295 -21.83 -30.57 25.29
CA THR A 295 -21.41 -31.96 25.17
C THR A 295 -21.97 -32.55 23.88
N ARG A 296 -21.21 -33.46 23.27
CA ARG A 296 -21.60 -34.13 22.01
C ARG A 296 -22.97 -34.81 22.19
N GLY A 297 -23.95 -34.44 21.34
CA GLY A 297 -25.31 -35.05 21.38
C GLY A 297 -26.43 -34.17 21.93
N LEU A 298 -26.14 -32.98 22.42
CA LEU A 298 -27.14 -31.95 22.70
C LEU A 298 -27.12 -30.94 21.55
N GLY A 299 -27.96 -31.16 20.54
CA GLY A 299 -28.14 -30.31 19.38
C GLY A 299 -28.81 -28.98 19.69
#